data_ae48b36d1f9d7f6ef9f9796ca273d38e
#
_entry.id   ae48b36d1f9d7f6ef9f9796ca273d38e
#
_cell.length_a   1.000
_cell.length_b   1.000
_cell.length_c   1.000
_cell.angle_alpha   90.00
_cell.angle_beta   90.00
_cell.angle_gamma   90.00
#
_symmetry.space_group_name_H-M   'P 1'
#
loop_
_entity.id
_entity.type
_entity.pdbx_description
1 polymer ?
#
loop_
_entity_poly.entity_id
_entity_poly.type
_entity_poly.pdbx_seq_one_letter_code
_entity_poly.pdbx_strand_id
1 'polypeptide(L)'
;CGMVMALGSIVMTKLAADFGLSAPVAILCGVAVTTLFGLANGLLVTRVKLPPFIVTLGTLNIAFAITQLYSRAQTITDIPDGMNLLGETFGLGGARIAYGSVLVLALYIATWLWLRETAPGRHVYAVGNNPEATRLTGIPTDRVLLGVYALAGMFYGIASMLAVARTGAGDPNAGQTENLDAITA
;
A
#
# COMPACT_ATOMS: atom_id res chain seq x y z
N CYS A 1 -7.39 2.43 3.64
CA CYS A 1 -6.15 1.65 3.46
C CYS A 1 -6.45 0.30 2.85
N GLY A 2 -7.24 -0.56 3.49
CA GLY A 2 -7.49 -1.94 3.07
C GLY A 2 -8.11 -2.09 1.68
N MET A 3 -9.07 -1.24 1.29
CA MET A 3 -9.66 -1.34 -0.06
C MET A 3 -8.68 -0.99 -1.19
N VAL A 4 -7.72 -0.09 -0.96
CA VAL A 4 -6.65 0.18 -1.93
C VAL A 4 -5.69 -1.02 -2.01
N MET A 5 -5.45 -1.69 -0.88
CA MET A 5 -4.69 -2.95 -0.84
C MET A 5 -5.42 -4.07 -1.60
N ALA A 6 -6.75 -4.24 -1.38
CA ALA A 6 -7.57 -5.19 -2.12
C ALA A 6 -7.55 -4.90 -3.64
N LEU A 7 -7.63 -3.63 -4.03
CA LEU A 7 -7.49 -3.25 -5.44
C LEU A 7 -6.12 -3.67 -6.01
N GLY A 8 -5.04 -3.40 -5.27
CA GLY A 8 -3.69 -3.83 -5.67
C GLY A 8 -3.59 -5.34 -5.86
N SER A 9 -4.14 -6.13 -4.94
CA SER A 9 -4.13 -7.60 -5.02
C SER A 9 -4.88 -8.11 -6.26
N ILE A 10 -6.06 -7.56 -6.55
CA ILE A 10 -6.87 -7.93 -7.72
C ILE A 10 -6.17 -7.51 -9.02
N VAL A 11 -5.56 -6.32 -9.07
CA VAL A 11 -4.83 -5.87 -10.27
C VAL A 11 -3.63 -6.78 -10.55
N MET A 12 -2.84 -7.12 -9.51
CA MET A 12 -1.69 -8.03 -9.67
C MET A 12 -2.11 -9.40 -10.17
N THR A 13 -3.09 -10.02 -9.50
CA THR A 13 -3.52 -11.39 -9.82
C THR A 13 -4.21 -11.46 -11.17
N LYS A 14 -5.04 -10.49 -11.51
CA LYS A 14 -5.73 -10.48 -12.78
C LYS A 14 -4.81 -10.22 -13.96
N LEU A 15 -3.86 -9.31 -13.84
CA LEU A 15 -2.85 -9.08 -14.89
C LEU A 15 -1.97 -10.32 -15.11
N ALA A 16 -1.67 -11.06 -14.05
CA ALA A 16 -0.92 -12.30 -14.16
C ALA A 16 -1.76 -13.42 -14.82
N ALA A 17 -3.04 -13.57 -14.42
CA ALA A 17 -3.93 -14.60 -14.94
C ALA A 17 -4.39 -14.34 -16.38
N ASP A 18 -4.89 -13.13 -16.68
CA ASP A 18 -5.52 -12.82 -17.98
C ASP A 18 -4.47 -12.56 -19.09
N PHE A 19 -3.36 -11.91 -18.75
CA PHE A 19 -2.32 -11.51 -19.72
C PHE A 19 -1.06 -12.37 -19.67
N GLY A 20 -0.98 -13.35 -18.78
CA GLY A 20 0.20 -14.20 -18.63
C GLY A 20 1.48 -13.42 -18.30
N LEU A 21 1.34 -12.25 -17.66
CA LEU A 21 2.47 -11.41 -17.29
C LEU A 21 3.34 -12.10 -16.22
N SER A 22 4.64 -11.93 -16.35
CA SER A 22 5.56 -12.44 -15.33
C SER A 22 5.26 -11.82 -13.96
N ALA A 23 5.39 -12.61 -12.88
CA ALA A 23 5.10 -12.19 -11.52
C ALA A 23 5.69 -10.81 -11.14
N PRO A 24 6.97 -10.48 -11.44
CA PRO A 24 7.53 -9.17 -11.11
C PRO A 24 6.83 -8.00 -11.78
N VAL A 25 6.42 -8.16 -13.05
CA VAL A 25 5.74 -7.11 -13.80
C VAL A 25 4.34 -6.88 -13.24
N ALA A 26 3.59 -7.95 -12.97
CA ALA A 26 2.27 -7.86 -12.36
C ALA A 26 2.32 -7.19 -10.98
N ILE A 27 3.31 -7.52 -10.16
CA ILE A 27 3.55 -6.88 -8.85
C ILE A 27 3.83 -5.38 -9.03
N LEU A 28 4.71 -5.00 -9.93
CA LEU A 28 5.02 -3.60 -10.19
C LEU A 28 3.79 -2.81 -10.66
N CYS A 29 2.95 -3.39 -11.50
CA CYS A 29 1.69 -2.77 -11.94
C CYS A 29 0.74 -2.55 -10.76
N GLY A 30 0.58 -3.54 -9.88
CA GLY A 30 -0.26 -3.39 -8.70
C GLY A 30 0.26 -2.32 -7.74
N VAL A 31 1.58 -2.31 -7.47
CA VAL A 31 2.21 -1.26 -6.64
C VAL A 31 2.06 0.11 -7.31
N ALA A 32 2.19 0.21 -8.62
CA ALA A 32 1.99 1.47 -9.34
C ALA A 32 0.55 1.98 -9.18
N VAL A 33 -0.45 1.12 -9.34
CA VAL A 33 -1.87 1.49 -9.17
C VAL A 33 -2.15 1.98 -7.75
N THR A 34 -1.70 1.26 -6.72
CA THR A 34 -1.90 1.70 -5.32
C THR A 34 -1.17 3.00 -5.01
N THR A 35 0.04 3.20 -5.57
CA THR A 35 0.79 4.46 -5.45
C THR A 35 0.06 5.62 -6.13
N LEU A 36 -0.54 5.39 -7.30
CA LEU A 36 -1.36 6.39 -7.99
C LEU A 36 -2.59 6.79 -7.16
N PHE A 37 -3.24 5.84 -6.48
CA PHE A 37 -4.31 6.15 -5.53
C PHE A 37 -3.80 6.99 -4.34
N GLY A 38 -2.62 6.68 -3.81
CA GLY A 38 -1.96 7.50 -2.80
C GLY A 38 -1.67 8.91 -3.29
N LEU A 39 -1.10 9.06 -4.48
CA LEU A 39 -0.85 10.36 -5.12
C LEU A 39 -2.13 11.14 -5.36
N ALA A 40 -3.20 10.51 -5.86
CA ALA A 40 -4.50 11.14 -6.06
C ALA A 40 -5.05 11.70 -4.74
N ASN A 41 -5.01 10.93 -3.65
CA ASN A 41 -5.36 11.39 -2.32
C ASN A 41 -4.51 12.59 -1.88
N GLY A 42 -3.20 12.49 -2.04
CA GLY A 42 -2.28 13.57 -1.72
C GLY A 42 -2.57 14.85 -2.51
N LEU A 43 -2.86 14.75 -3.80
CA LEU A 43 -3.23 15.89 -4.65
C LEU A 43 -4.54 16.53 -4.21
N LEU A 44 -5.57 15.75 -3.89
CA LEU A 44 -6.85 16.25 -3.42
C LEU A 44 -6.71 17.00 -2.08
N VAL A 45 -5.89 16.47 -1.18
CA VAL A 45 -5.66 17.10 0.12
C VAL A 45 -4.82 18.38 -0.01
N THR A 46 -3.75 18.36 -0.81
CA THR A 46 -2.79 19.47 -0.89
C THR A 46 -3.22 20.57 -1.87
N ARG A 47 -3.76 20.21 -3.04
CA ARG A 47 -4.14 21.17 -4.08
C ARG A 47 -5.57 21.67 -3.93
N VAL A 48 -6.52 20.76 -3.70
CA VAL A 48 -7.94 21.10 -3.55
C VAL A 48 -8.26 21.49 -2.11
N LYS A 49 -7.34 21.22 -1.16
CA LYS A 49 -7.48 21.53 0.28
C LYS A 49 -8.71 20.88 0.93
N LEU A 50 -9.08 19.70 0.44
CA LEU A 50 -10.16 18.92 1.05
C LEU A 50 -9.69 18.29 2.36
N PRO A 51 -10.58 18.12 3.35
CA PRO A 51 -10.25 17.41 4.58
C PRO A 51 -9.76 15.99 4.28
N PRO A 52 -8.62 15.55 4.82
CA PRO A 52 -8.02 14.24 4.53
C PRO A 52 -8.98 13.07 4.75
N PHE A 53 -9.79 13.14 5.80
CA PHE A 53 -10.77 12.12 6.15
C PHE A 53 -11.82 11.91 5.05
N ILE A 54 -12.37 13.00 4.50
CA ILE A 54 -13.39 12.95 3.44
C ILE A 54 -12.78 12.36 2.17
N VAL A 55 -11.57 12.80 1.80
CA VAL A 55 -10.86 12.31 0.61
C VAL A 55 -10.61 10.81 0.72
N THR A 56 -10.07 10.36 1.85
CA THR A 56 -9.74 8.94 2.04
C THR A 56 -10.96 8.03 2.14
N LEU A 57 -12.10 8.52 2.68
CA LEU A 57 -13.36 7.77 2.65
C LEU A 57 -13.94 7.69 1.23
N GLY A 58 -13.89 8.80 0.46
CA GLY A 58 -14.32 8.80 -0.92
C GLY A 58 -13.54 7.82 -1.78
N THR A 59 -12.21 7.89 -1.70
CA THR A 59 -11.32 6.99 -2.46
C THR A 59 -11.40 5.54 -1.99
N LEU A 60 -11.71 5.27 -0.73
CA LEU A 60 -11.99 3.92 -0.23
C LEU A 60 -13.18 3.31 -0.98
N ASN A 61 -14.29 4.04 -1.10
CA ASN A 61 -15.47 3.55 -1.81
C ASN A 61 -15.23 3.40 -3.32
N ILE A 62 -14.46 4.32 -3.92
CA ILE A 62 -14.07 4.22 -5.32
C ILE A 62 -13.19 2.98 -5.54
N ALA A 63 -12.18 2.77 -4.71
CA ALA A 63 -11.31 1.59 -4.79
C ALA A 63 -12.11 0.29 -4.62
N PHE A 64 -13.06 0.24 -3.67
CA PHE A 64 -13.95 -0.88 -3.48
C PHE A 64 -14.79 -1.17 -4.72
N ALA A 65 -15.45 -0.14 -5.28
CA ALA A 65 -16.28 -0.29 -6.47
C ALA A 65 -15.45 -0.80 -7.67
N ILE A 66 -14.26 -0.23 -7.91
CA ILE A 66 -13.36 -0.67 -8.98
C ILE A 66 -12.91 -2.12 -8.75
N THR A 67 -12.58 -2.48 -7.52
CA THR A 67 -12.16 -3.84 -7.15
C THR A 67 -13.26 -4.84 -7.47
N GLN A 68 -14.49 -4.57 -7.06
CA GLN A 68 -15.65 -5.44 -7.31
C GLN A 68 -15.99 -5.56 -8.80
N LEU A 69 -15.97 -4.45 -9.54
CA LEU A 69 -16.23 -4.45 -10.96
C LEU A 69 -15.13 -5.19 -11.75
N TYR A 70 -13.87 -4.95 -11.41
CA TYR A 70 -12.75 -5.54 -12.12
C TYR A 70 -12.59 -7.03 -11.83
N SER A 71 -12.83 -7.49 -10.60
CA SER A 71 -12.79 -8.91 -10.23
C SER A 71 -14.09 -9.65 -10.58
N ARG A 72 -15.16 -8.93 -10.99
CA ARG A 72 -16.52 -9.48 -11.10
C ARG A 72 -17.01 -10.12 -9.78
N ALA A 73 -16.59 -9.56 -8.66
CA ALA A 73 -16.84 -10.05 -7.30
C ALA A 73 -16.36 -11.51 -7.06
N GLN A 74 -15.37 -11.97 -7.84
CA GLN A 74 -14.80 -13.30 -7.72
C GLN A 74 -13.38 -13.24 -7.20
N THR A 75 -13.02 -14.23 -6.38
CA THR A 75 -11.64 -14.44 -5.94
C THR A 75 -10.83 -15.08 -7.07
N ILE A 76 -9.64 -14.55 -7.35
CA ILE A 76 -8.76 -15.01 -8.42
C ILE A 76 -7.70 -15.91 -7.79
N THR A 77 -7.74 -17.21 -8.13
CA THR A 77 -6.83 -18.23 -7.58
C THR A 77 -5.75 -18.69 -8.56
N ASP A 78 -5.88 -18.29 -9.82
CA ASP A 78 -4.92 -18.64 -10.86
C ASP A 78 -3.72 -17.67 -10.82
N ILE A 79 -2.74 -18.02 -9.98
CA ILE A 79 -1.58 -17.18 -9.68
C ILE A 79 -0.30 -17.90 -10.12
N PRO A 80 0.60 -17.24 -10.87
CA PRO A 80 1.90 -17.81 -11.21
C PRO A 80 2.73 -18.15 -9.97
N ASP A 81 3.45 -19.28 -10.01
CA ASP A 81 4.27 -19.78 -8.89
C ASP A 81 5.25 -18.73 -8.33
N GLY A 82 5.71 -17.79 -9.16
CA GLY A 82 6.61 -16.71 -8.72
C GLY A 82 6.00 -15.71 -7.74
N MET A 83 4.66 -15.63 -7.60
CA MET A 83 4.01 -14.73 -6.64
C MET A 83 3.95 -15.33 -5.23
N ASN A 84 4.06 -16.64 -5.10
CA ASN A 84 3.97 -17.35 -3.80
C ASN A 84 5.29 -17.35 -3.02
N LEU A 85 6.41 -16.99 -3.63
CA LEU A 85 7.75 -17.04 -3.01
C LEU A 85 7.82 -16.32 -1.66
N LEU A 86 7.14 -15.20 -1.50
CA LEU A 86 7.13 -14.42 -0.25
C LEU A 86 6.20 -15.01 0.83
N GLY A 87 5.30 -15.91 0.43
CA GLY A 87 4.46 -16.70 1.33
C GLY A 87 5.15 -17.97 1.83
N GLU A 88 6.23 -18.40 1.17
CA GLU A 88 6.99 -19.58 1.60
C GLU A 88 7.65 -19.35 2.95
N THR A 89 7.81 -20.45 3.71
CA THR A 89 8.41 -20.43 5.04
C THR A 89 9.73 -21.15 5.04
N PHE A 90 10.72 -20.57 5.69
CA PHE A 90 11.99 -21.26 6.00
C PHE A 90 12.07 -21.56 7.50
N GLY A 91 12.69 -22.70 7.82
CA GLY A 91 12.89 -23.13 9.21
C GLY A 91 14.16 -22.54 9.78
N LEU A 92 14.07 -21.78 10.86
CA LEU A 92 15.22 -21.32 11.64
C LEU A 92 15.05 -21.82 13.09
N GLY A 93 15.86 -22.79 13.51
CA GLY A 93 15.89 -23.24 14.91
C GLY A 93 14.56 -23.77 15.48
N GLY A 94 13.68 -24.35 14.63
CA GLY A 94 12.38 -24.91 15.05
C GLY A 94 11.19 -23.98 14.85
N ALA A 95 11.40 -22.73 14.47
CA ALA A 95 10.34 -21.81 14.07
C ALA A 95 10.24 -21.70 12.54
N ARG A 96 9.01 -21.66 12.01
CA ARG A 96 8.76 -21.39 10.59
C ARG A 96 8.51 -19.90 10.39
N ILE A 97 9.43 -19.23 9.69
CA ILE A 97 9.35 -17.78 9.40
C ILE A 97 9.03 -17.62 7.92
N ALA A 98 8.00 -16.86 7.59
CA ALA A 98 7.69 -16.51 6.21
C ALA A 98 8.67 -15.44 5.70
N TYR A 99 9.13 -15.56 4.47
CA TYR A 99 9.97 -14.54 3.83
C TYR A 99 9.32 -13.15 3.85
N GLY A 100 7.98 -13.11 3.74
CA GLY A 100 7.21 -11.86 3.88
C GLY A 100 7.41 -11.15 5.20
N SER A 101 7.55 -11.88 6.32
CA SER A 101 7.80 -11.29 7.64
C SER A 101 9.16 -10.59 7.73
N VAL A 102 10.18 -11.19 7.10
CA VAL A 102 11.52 -10.59 7.03
C VAL A 102 11.49 -9.31 6.19
N LEU A 103 10.75 -9.31 5.09
CA LEU A 103 10.57 -8.14 4.23
C LEU A 103 9.87 -7.00 4.99
N VAL A 104 8.80 -7.30 5.73
CA VAL A 104 8.10 -6.31 6.57
C VAL A 104 9.03 -5.70 7.61
N LEU A 105 9.82 -6.53 8.31
CA LEU A 105 10.79 -6.07 9.29
C LEU A 105 11.87 -5.18 8.65
N ALA A 106 12.38 -5.58 7.49
CA ALA A 106 13.36 -4.80 6.74
C ALA A 106 12.78 -3.44 6.30
N LEU A 107 11.53 -3.42 5.79
CA LEU A 107 10.83 -2.19 5.44
C LEU A 107 10.60 -1.28 6.65
N TYR A 108 10.24 -1.86 7.80
CA TYR A 108 10.07 -1.10 9.03
C TYR A 108 11.37 -0.43 9.47
N ILE A 109 12.48 -1.18 9.49
CA ILE A 109 13.80 -0.66 9.84
C ILE A 109 14.26 0.41 8.82
N ALA A 110 14.08 0.14 7.53
CA ALA A 110 14.44 1.09 6.47
C ALA A 110 13.65 2.40 6.58
N THR A 111 12.34 2.32 6.83
CA THR A 111 11.47 3.48 7.00
C THR A 111 11.84 4.26 8.28
N TRP A 112 12.12 3.54 9.38
CA TRP A 112 12.55 4.15 10.62
C TRP A 112 13.88 4.89 10.47
N LEU A 113 14.89 4.28 9.84
CA LEU A 113 16.17 4.92 9.54
C LEU A 113 15.98 6.12 8.61
N TRP A 114 15.17 5.98 7.56
CA TRP A 114 14.89 7.07 6.64
C TRP A 114 14.25 8.27 7.36
N LEU A 115 13.24 8.03 8.19
CA LEU A 115 12.57 9.08 8.95
C LEU A 115 13.51 9.77 9.95
N ARG A 116 14.39 9.00 10.61
CA ARG A 116 15.28 9.51 11.66
C ARG A 116 16.50 10.23 11.10
N GLU A 117 17.16 9.63 10.12
CA GLU A 117 18.50 10.07 9.68
C GLU A 117 18.45 11.04 8.50
N THR A 118 17.34 11.13 7.75
CA THR A 118 17.30 11.96 6.54
C THR A 118 16.63 13.32 6.75
N ALA A 119 17.01 14.31 5.93
CA ALA A 119 16.37 15.62 5.93
C ALA A 119 14.87 15.55 5.57
N PRO A 120 14.43 14.79 4.52
CA PRO A 120 13.01 14.61 4.25
C PRO A 120 12.23 13.99 5.42
N GLY A 121 12.82 13.03 6.15
CA GLY A 121 12.21 12.44 7.33
C GLY A 121 11.95 13.48 8.42
N ARG A 122 12.92 14.34 8.71
CA ARG A 122 12.75 15.45 9.67
C ARG A 122 11.66 16.44 9.23
N HIS A 123 11.52 16.70 7.92
CA HIS A 123 10.42 17.53 7.40
C HIS A 123 9.06 16.89 7.64
N VAL A 124 8.93 15.55 7.53
CA VAL A 124 7.68 14.83 7.85
C VAL A 124 7.28 15.05 9.30
N TYR A 125 8.22 14.92 10.26
CA TYR A 125 7.94 15.19 11.66
C TYR A 125 7.58 16.65 11.91
N ALA A 126 8.28 17.60 11.29
CA ALA A 126 8.01 19.03 11.44
C ALA A 126 6.58 19.37 10.94
N VAL A 127 6.20 18.88 9.77
CA VAL A 127 4.85 19.07 9.20
C VAL A 127 3.79 18.42 10.07
N GLY A 128 4.07 17.22 10.63
CA GLY A 128 3.15 16.53 11.52
C GLY A 128 2.90 17.28 12.84
N ASN A 129 3.93 17.95 13.36
CA ASN A 129 3.83 18.70 14.61
C ASN A 129 3.10 20.04 14.43
N ASN A 130 3.50 20.85 13.47
CA ASN A 130 2.84 22.12 13.14
C ASN A 130 3.07 22.50 11.67
N PRO A 131 2.10 22.24 10.77
CA PRO A 131 2.23 22.54 9.35
C PRO A 131 2.45 24.02 9.05
N GLU A 132 1.80 24.90 9.82
CA GLU A 132 1.85 26.34 9.60
C GLU A 132 3.21 26.93 9.99
N ALA A 133 3.72 26.58 11.16
CA ALA A 133 5.06 26.95 11.58
C ALA A 133 6.13 26.40 10.62
N THR A 134 5.97 25.16 10.15
CA THR A 134 6.90 24.53 9.20
C THR A 134 6.90 25.26 7.86
N ARG A 135 5.75 25.72 7.39
CA ARG A 135 5.65 26.52 6.17
C ARG A 135 6.37 27.86 6.29
N LEU A 136 6.29 28.51 7.46
CA LEU A 136 6.99 29.77 7.73
C LEU A 136 8.52 29.64 7.70
N THR A 137 9.06 28.45 7.96
CA THR A 137 10.50 28.16 7.82
C THR A 137 10.94 27.88 6.38
N GLY A 138 10.03 28.02 5.39
CA GLY A 138 10.32 27.82 3.97
C GLY A 138 10.23 26.38 3.48
N ILE A 139 9.81 25.43 4.32
CA ILE A 139 9.63 24.03 3.92
C ILE A 139 8.31 23.89 3.14
N PRO A 140 8.33 23.29 1.92
CA PRO A 140 7.14 23.11 1.10
C PRO A 140 6.24 22.00 1.66
N THR A 141 5.37 22.31 2.61
CA THR A 141 4.50 21.37 3.33
C THR A 141 3.64 20.53 2.39
N ASP A 142 3.13 21.11 1.29
CA ASP A 142 2.31 20.40 0.32
C ASP A 142 3.08 19.27 -0.39
N ARG A 143 4.37 19.49 -0.71
CA ARG A 143 5.21 18.46 -1.33
C ARG A 143 5.55 17.35 -0.34
N VAL A 144 5.77 17.71 0.92
CA VAL A 144 6.03 16.72 1.99
C VAL A 144 4.80 15.83 2.18
N LEU A 145 3.61 16.42 2.29
CA LEU A 145 2.35 15.68 2.41
C LEU A 145 2.10 14.79 1.18
N LEU A 146 2.28 15.32 -0.02
CA LEU A 146 2.14 14.52 -1.25
C LEU A 146 3.09 13.30 -1.25
N GLY A 147 4.34 13.50 -0.82
CA GLY A 147 5.31 12.41 -0.66
C GLY A 147 4.88 11.35 0.33
N VAL A 148 4.32 11.76 1.48
CA VAL A 148 3.80 10.83 2.50
C VAL A 148 2.64 10.00 1.95
N TYR A 149 1.68 10.63 1.22
CA TYR A 149 0.58 9.90 0.59
C TYR A 149 1.05 8.93 -0.49
N ALA A 150 2.06 9.31 -1.28
CA ALA A 150 2.66 8.43 -2.29
C ALA A 150 3.35 7.21 -1.65
N LEU A 151 4.14 7.43 -0.59
CA LEU A 151 4.78 6.36 0.18
C LEU A 151 3.76 5.42 0.82
N ALA A 152 2.68 5.97 1.38
CA ALA A 152 1.59 5.16 1.93
C ALA A 152 0.95 4.28 0.84
N GLY A 153 0.69 4.84 -0.35
CA GLY A 153 0.18 4.08 -1.49
C GLY A 153 1.12 2.95 -1.92
N MET A 154 2.43 3.20 -1.92
CA MET A 154 3.45 2.19 -2.21
C MET A 154 3.43 1.06 -1.16
N PHE A 155 3.33 1.40 0.12
CA PHE A 155 3.24 0.39 1.19
C PHE A 155 1.96 -0.44 1.09
N TYR A 156 0.83 0.15 0.67
CA TYR A 156 -0.39 -0.63 0.41
C TYR A 156 -0.20 -1.61 -0.75
N GLY A 157 0.57 -1.24 -1.78
CA GLY A 157 0.94 -2.15 -2.87
C GLY A 157 1.82 -3.31 -2.40
N ILE A 158 2.81 -3.05 -1.54
CA ILE A 158 3.64 -4.09 -0.96
C ILE A 158 2.82 -5.00 -0.02
N ALA A 159 1.93 -4.42 0.78
CA ALA A 159 1.02 -5.18 1.63
C ALA A 159 0.08 -6.07 0.80
N SER A 160 -0.44 -5.58 -0.34
CA SER A 160 -1.26 -6.39 -1.24
C SER A 160 -0.50 -7.57 -1.83
N MET A 161 0.77 -7.38 -2.20
CA MET A 161 1.65 -8.46 -2.66
C MET A 161 1.85 -9.52 -1.57
N LEU A 162 2.09 -9.11 -0.33
CA LEU A 162 2.23 -10.03 0.80
C LEU A 162 0.93 -10.78 1.11
N ALA A 163 -0.22 -10.11 1.00
CA ALA A 163 -1.51 -10.74 1.16
C ALA A 163 -1.75 -11.82 0.11
N VAL A 164 -1.49 -11.52 -1.17
CA VAL A 164 -1.57 -12.50 -2.28
C VAL A 164 -0.60 -13.66 -2.06
N ALA A 165 0.65 -13.39 -1.71
CA ALA A 165 1.64 -14.43 -1.46
C ALA A 165 1.26 -15.38 -0.30
N ARG A 166 0.55 -14.85 0.72
CA ARG A 166 0.11 -15.62 1.89
C ARG A 166 -1.15 -16.44 1.61
N THR A 167 -2.11 -15.86 0.89
CA THR A 167 -3.41 -16.51 0.64
C THR A 167 -3.43 -17.36 -0.62
N GLY A 168 -2.46 -17.15 -1.53
CA GLY A 168 -2.45 -17.78 -2.85
C GLY A 168 -3.63 -17.32 -3.72
N ALA A 169 -4.25 -16.18 -3.41
CA ALA A 169 -5.43 -15.68 -4.11
C ALA A 169 -5.54 -14.16 -4.03
N GLY A 170 -6.12 -13.54 -5.06
CA GLY A 170 -6.59 -12.17 -5.02
C GLY A 170 -8.05 -12.14 -4.55
N ASP A 171 -8.29 -11.64 -3.34
CA ASP A 171 -9.64 -11.54 -2.78
C ASP A 171 -10.12 -10.09 -2.78
N PRO A 172 -11.24 -9.76 -3.46
CA PRO A 172 -11.79 -8.41 -3.49
C PRO A 172 -12.28 -7.90 -2.13
N ASN A 173 -12.50 -8.78 -1.16
CA ASN A 173 -12.98 -8.43 0.18
C ASN A 173 -11.87 -8.40 1.25
N ALA A 174 -10.65 -8.80 0.92
CA ALA A 174 -9.53 -8.90 1.88
C ALA A 174 -9.27 -7.60 2.65
N GLY A 175 -9.57 -6.43 2.05
CA GLY A 175 -9.33 -5.15 2.68
C GLY A 175 -10.39 -4.67 3.68
N GLN A 176 -11.49 -5.40 3.91
CA GLN A 176 -12.55 -4.95 4.81
C GLN A 176 -12.18 -5.13 6.29
N THR A 177 -11.61 -6.27 6.62
CA THR A 177 -11.16 -6.60 7.98
C THR A 177 -9.93 -5.80 8.39
N GLU A 178 -8.95 -5.63 7.50
CA GLU A 178 -7.73 -4.90 7.78
C GLU A 178 -7.95 -3.41 8.08
N ASN A 179 -9.04 -2.81 7.55
CA ASN A 179 -9.39 -1.44 7.92
C ASN A 179 -9.78 -1.32 9.39
N LEU A 180 -10.54 -2.28 9.91
CA LEU A 180 -10.94 -2.30 11.31
C LEU A 180 -9.76 -2.62 12.22
N ASP A 181 -8.93 -3.57 11.84
CA ASP A 181 -7.74 -3.96 12.59
C ASP A 181 -6.73 -2.81 12.69
N ALA A 182 -6.54 -2.04 11.61
CA ALA A 182 -5.67 -0.87 11.60
C ALA A 182 -6.18 0.30 12.47
N ILE A 183 -7.48 0.36 12.76
CA ILE A 183 -8.05 1.41 13.64
C ILE A 183 -7.99 0.97 15.10
N THR A 184 -8.06 -0.33 15.36
CA THR A 184 -8.10 -0.89 16.72
C THR A 184 -6.73 -1.18 17.32
N ALA A 185 -5.67 -1.22 16.49
CA ALA A 185 -4.28 -1.41 16.91
C ALA A 185 -3.65 -0.11 17.42
#